data_03ee56f3489cac9dce9be685ce3cc9b1
#
_entry.id   03ee56f3489cac9dce9be685ce3cc9b1
#
_cell.length_a   1.000
_cell.length_b   1.000
_cell.length_c   1.000
_cell.angle_alpha   90.00
_cell.angle_beta   90.00
_cell.angle_gamma   90.00
#
_symmetry.space_group_name_H-M   'P 1'
#
loop_
_entity.id
_entity.type
_entity.pdbx_description
1 polymer ?
#
loop_
_entity_poly.entity_id
_entity_poly.type
_entity_poly.pdbx_seq_one_letter_code
_entity_poly.pdbx_strand_id
1 'polypeptide(L)'
;MSILNYFSKDPDKRAKFIFNLIAPYYSKFDKSLQEGFEVSVRELDKEIVIAGKTVLDIGTGTGAWGAAINKLCPSEIEGVDFSEKMIRQAKKNHPEINFHHIDAEDLSEFKDRSFDVVTASFVLHGVKKNKRQNLLNEMKRVSKRYVVLHDFIGKTPFSIKILEFLERSDYKNFKKYFCDELKVIFSSAKKIPARSGSGLYIAEK
;
A
#
# COMPACT_ATOMS: atom_id res chain seq x y z
N MET A 1 -20.76 13.06 -0.91
CA MET A 1 -19.69 13.39 0.06
C MET A 1 -19.43 14.89 -0.06
N SER A 2 -19.49 15.65 1.05
CA SER A 2 -19.41 17.12 1.02
C SER A 2 -18.00 17.61 0.77
N ILE A 3 -17.81 18.68 -0.02
CA ILE A 3 -16.54 19.38 -0.23
C ILE A 3 -15.93 19.89 1.11
N LEU A 4 -16.75 20.04 2.14
CA LEU A 4 -16.31 20.39 3.50
C LEU A 4 -15.31 19.36 4.07
N ASN A 5 -15.33 18.11 3.61
CA ASN A 5 -14.38 17.08 4.05
C ASN A 5 -12.96 17.37 3.56
N TYR A 6 -12.76 18.08 2.46
CA TYR A 6 -11.45 18.53 2.00
C TYR A 6 -10.83 19.56 2.97
N PHE A 7 -11.63 20.42 3.57
CA PHE A 7 -11.18 21.43 4.53
C PHE A 7 -11.10 20.91 5.97
N SER A 8 -11.44 19.64 6.19
CA SER A 8 -11.36 19.03 7.52
C SER A 8 -9.94 19.11 8.09
N LYS A 9 -9.82 19.39 9.39
CA LYS A 9 -8.55 19.26 10.12
C LYS A 9 -8.14 17.80 10.29
N ASP A 10 -9.08 16.88 10.16
CA ASP A 10 -8.88 15.44 10.19
C ASP A 10 -8.24 14.96 8.86
N PRO A 11 -7.01 14.42 8.89
CA PRO A 11 -6.32 13.97 7.69
C PRO A 11 -7.03 12.81 6.99
N ASP A 12 -7.72 11.94 7.73
CA ASP A 12 -8.39 10.76 7.17
C ASP A 12 -9.63 11.15 6.38
N LYS A 13 -10.40 12.12 6.87
CA LYS A 13 -11.55 12.66 6.13
C LYS A 13 -11.11 13.33 4.84
N ARG A 14 -9.95 14.02 4.84
CA ARG A 14 -9.40 14.62 3.62
C ARG A 14 -8.93 13.54 2.64
N ALA A 15 -8.13 12.60 3.10
CA ALA A 15 -7.64 11.49 2.28
C ALA A 15 -8.82 10.72 1.66
N LYS A 16 -9.79 10.32 2.47
CA LYS A 16 -11.00 9.62 2.00
C LYS A 16 -11.79 10.43 0.96
N PHE A 17 -11.87 11.75 1.13
CA PHE A 17 -12.52 12.63 0.14
C PHE A 17 -11.74 12.65 -1.18
N ILE A 18 -10.42 12.86 -1.12
CA ILE A 18 -9.54 12.92 -2.30
C ILE A 18 -9.57 11.57 -3.05
N PHE A 19 -9.33 10.46 -2.37
CA PHE A 19 -9.32 9.13 -3.00
C PHE A 19 -10.66 8.75 -3.61
N ASN A 20 -11.77 9.06 -2.93
CA ASN A 20 -13.11 8.87 -3.53
C ASN A 20 -13.36 9.76 -4.76
N LEU A 21 -12.76 10.94 -4.84
CA LEU A 21 -12.88 11.82 -6.00
C LEU A 21 -12.07 11.32 -7.19
N ILE A 22 -10.85 10.84 -6.96
CA ILE A 22 -9.91 10.43 -8.01
C ILE A 22 -10.09 8.96 -8.45
N ALA A 23 -10.80 8.14 -7.68
CA ALA A 23 -10.99 6.71 -7.97
C ALA A 23 -11.41 6.40 -9.44
N PRO A 24 -12.38 7.14 -10.07
CA PRO A 24 -12.74 6.88 -11.47
C PRO A 24 -11.61 7.18 -12.47
N TYR A 25 -10.71 8.11 -12.12
CA TYR A 25 -9.56 8.45 -12.97
C TYR A 25 -8.46 7.40 -12.82
N TYR A 26 -8.17 6.95 -11.61
CA TYR A 26 -7.23 5.86 -11.33
C TYR A 26 -7.64 4.58 -12.07
N SER A 27 -8.93 4.25 -12.06
CA SER A 27 -9.44 3.09 -12.79
C SER A 27 -9.15 3.11 -14.31
N LYS A 28 -9.11 4.29 -14.93
CA LYS A 28 -8.75 4.42 -16.35
C LYS A 28 -7.29 4.09 -16.64
N PHE A 29 -6.41 4.29 -15.67
CA PHE A 29 -4.97 4.05 -15.78
C PHE A 29 -4.55 2.74 -15.13
N ASP A 30 -5.48 1.97 -14.59
CA ASP A 30 -5.21 0.77 -13.79
C ASP A 30 -4.28 -0.22 -14.50
N LYS A 31 -4.55 -0.54 -15.77
CA LYS A 31 -3.70 -1.42 -16.58
C LYS A 31 -2.27 -0.89 -16.71
N SER A 32 -2.11 0.40 -16.98
CA SER A 32 -0.78 1.03 -17.08
C SER A 32 -0.05 1.07 -15.75
N LEU A 33 -0.78 1.25 -14.63
CA LEU A 33 -0.23 1.16 -13.29
C LEU A 33 0.23 -0.27 -12.99
N GLN A 34 -0.60 -1.27 -13.28
CA GLN A 34 -0.27 -2.68 -13.12
C GLN A 34 1.00 -3.05 -13.90
N GLU A 35 1.10 -2.70 -15.19
CA GLU A 35 2.28 -2.92 -16.01
C GLU A 35 3.53 -2.24 -15.41
N GLY A 36 3.34 -1.03 -14.86
CA GLY A 36 4.38 -0.31 -14.13
C GLY A 36 4.86 -1.04 -12.87
N PHE A 37 3.96 -1.66 -12.16
CA PHE A 37 4.24 -2.43 -10.93
C PHE A 37 4.92 -3.77 -11.19
N GLU A 38 4.70 -4.40 -12.33
CA GLU A 38 5.30 -5.70 -12.67
C GLU A 38 6.84 -5.71 -12.58
N VAL A 39 7.48 -4.57 -12.86
CA VAL A 39 8.94 -4.46 -12.71
C VAL A 39 9.32 -4.58 -11.23
N SER A 40 8.61 -3.87 -10.35
CA SER A 40 8.86 -3.91 -8.91
C SER A 40 8.50 -5.27 -8.31
N VAL A 41 7.45 -5.89 -8.81
CA VAL A 41 6.98 -7.22 -8.39
C VAL A 41 8.00 -8.31 -8.78
N ARG A 42 8.63 -8.20 -9.96
CA ARG A 42 9.73 -9.11 -10.34
C ARG A 42 10.96 -8.96 -9.42
N GLU A 43 11.28 -7.73 -8.99
CA GLU A 43 12.34 -7.54 -8.00
C GLU A 43 11.94 -8.12 -6.63
N LEU A 44 10.67 -8.00 -6.25
CA LEU A 44 10.15 -8.63 -5.03
C LEU A 44 10.32 -10.16 -5.06
N ASP A 45 9.98 -10.80 -6.18
CA ASP A 45 10.01 -12.26 -6.30
C ASP A 45 11.43 -12.86 -6.22
N LYS A 46 12.45 -12.08 -6.59
CA LYS A 46 13.86 -12.44 -6.36
C LYS A 46 14.24 -12.52 -4.88
N GLU A 47 13.55 -11.74 -4.06
CA GLU A 47 13.82 -11.62 -2.61
C GLU A 47 12.92 -12.53 -1.77
N ILE A 48 11.68 -12.68 -2.22
CA ILE A 48 10.66 -13.50 -1.56
C ILE A 48 9.86 -14.20 -2.64
N VAL A 49 10.00 -15.53 -2.75
CA VAL A 49 9.17 -16.31 -3.67
C VAL A 49 7.70 -16.19 -3.26
N ILE A 50 6.89 -15.61 -4.13
CA ILE A 50 5.46 -15.33 -3.87
C ILE A 50 4.57 -16.52 -4.23
N ALA A 51 4.98 -17.34 -5.20
CA ALA A 51 4.20 -18.51 -5.60
C ALA A 51 3.79 -19.38 -4.41
N GLY A 52 2.52 -19.72 -4.34
CA GLY A 52 1.92 -20.54 -3.28
C GLY A 52 1.75 -19.86 -1.91
N LYS A 53 2.05 -18.57 -1.78
CA LYS A 53 1.86 -17.81 -0.51
C LYS A 53 0.50 -17.14 -0.45
N THR A 54 0.01 -16.92 0.77
CA THR A 54 -1.14 -16.05 1.02
C THR A 54 -0.66 -14.60 1.16
N VAL A 55 -1.33 -13.67 0.45
CA VAL A 55 -0.94 -12.24 0.39
C VAL A 55 -2.11 -11.35 0.78
N LEU A 56 -1.85 -10.33 1.60
CA LEU A 56 -2.79 -9.24 1.88
C LEU A 56 -2.21 -7.91 1.38
N ASP A 57 -2.95 -7.20 0.54
CA ASP A 57 -2.59 -5.88 0.02
C ASP A 57 -3.36 -4.76 0.76
N ILE A 58 -2.63 -3.94 1.50
CA ILE A 58 -3.15 -2.85 2.33
C ILE A 58 -3.19 -1.55 1.52
N GLY A 59 -4.35 -0.87 1.53
CA GLY A 59 -4.56 0.33 0.72
C GLY A 59 -4.52 0.01 -0.76
N THR A 60 -5.18 -1.08 -1.15
CA THR A 60 -5.12 -1.68 -2.50
C THR A 60 -5.59 -0.74 -3.61
N GLY A 61 -6.31 0.32 -3.29
CA GLY A 61 -6.85 1.27 -4.27
C GLY A 61 -7.73 0.60 -5.30
N THR A 62 -7.38 0.73 -6.58
CA THR A 62 -8.08 0.08 -7.71
C THR A 62 -7.63 -1.37 -7.97
N GLY A 63 -6.74 -1.92 -7.14
CA GLY A 63 -6.28 -3.31 -7.20
C GLY A 63 -5.04 -3.55 -8.06
N ALA A 64 -4.46 -2.52 -8.68
CA ALA A 64 -3.39 -2.68 -9.66
C ALA A 64 -2.10 -3.33 -9.11
N TRP A 65 -1.71 -3.02 -7.85
CA TRP A 65 -0.56 -3.65 -7.19
C TRP A 65 -0.83 -5.11 -6.89
N GLY A 66 -1.98 -5.40 -6.27
CA GLY A 66 -2.43 -6.77 -6.00
C GLY A 66 -2.50 -7.61 -7.27
N ALA A 67 -3.03 -7.05 -8.37
CA ALA A 67 -3.11 -7.73 -9.67
C ALA A 67 -1.72 -7.99 -10.28
N ALA A 68 -0.75 -7.09 -10.08
CA ALA A 68 0.63 -7.36 -10.50
C ALA A 68 1.26 -8.52 -9.71
N ILE A 69 1.02 -8.58 -8.39
CA ILE A 69 1.46 -9.69 -7.54
C ILE A 69 0.76 -11.00 -7.92
N ASN A 70 -0.54 -10.94 -8.26
CA ASN A 70 -1.31 -12.13 -8.62
C ASN A 70 -0.70 -12.91 -9.81
N LYS A 71 0.04 -12.22 -10.69
CA LYS A 71 0.78 -12.85 -11.79
C LYS A 71 1.93 -13.77 -11.33
N LEU A 72 2.37 -13.67 -10.09
CA LEU A 72 3.36 -14.56 -9.49
C LEU A 72 2.74 -15.84 -8.89
N CYS A 73 1.46 -16.08 -9.17
CA CYS A 73 0.72 -17.27 -8.73
C CYS A 73 0.75 -17.50 -7.19
N PRO A 74 0.35 -16.51 -6.37
CA PRO A 74 0.10 -16.77 -4.95
C PRO A 74 -1.00 -17.80 -4.80
N SER A 75 -1.08 -18.47 -3.65
CA SER A 75 -2.20 -19.39 -3.35
C SER A 75 -3.49 -18.63 -3.15
N GLU A 76 -3.38 -17.42 -2.58
CA GLU A 76 -4.48 -16.51 -2.34
C GLU A 76 -3.97 -15.07 -2.26
N ILE A 77 -4.74 -14.12 -2.76
CA ILE A 77 -4.50 -12.70 -2.59
C ILE A 77 -5.79 -11.96 -2.25
N GLU A 78 -5.72 -11.15 -1.21
CA GLU A 78 -6.80 -10.28 -0.79
C GLU A 78 -6.33 -8.83 -0.74
N GLY A 79 -7.25 -7.87 -0.92
CA GLY A 79 -6.95 -6.45 -0.83
C GLY A 79 -7.92 -5.71 0.08
N VAL A 80 -7.42 -4.76 0.86
CA VAL A 80 -8.24 -3.89 1.72
C VAL A 80 -8.02 -2.42 1.39
N ASP A 81 -9.08 -1.63 1.47
CA ASP A 81 -9.01 -0.17 1.33
C ASP A 81 -10.15 0.49 2.12
N PHE A 82 -9.86 1.65 2.73
CA PHE A 82 -10.86 2.42 3.48
C PHE A 82 -11.84 3.19 2.59
N SER A 83 -11.59 3.26 1.28
CA SER A 83 -12.44 3.91 0.29
C SER A 83 -13.36 2.90 -0.40
N GLU A 84 -14.64 2.95 -0.08
CA GLU A 84 -15.65 2.12 -0.75
C GLU A 84 -15.65 2.26 -2.28
N LYS A 85 -15.34 3.48 -2.79
CA LYS A 85 -15.26 3.71 -4.23
C LYS A 85 -14.05 3.03 -4.87
N MET A 86 -12.90 3.01 -4.18
CA MET A 86 -11.72 2.26 -4.63
C MET A 86 -12.04 0.77 -4.68
N ILE A 87 -12.62 0.21 -3.62
CA ILE A 87 -13.01 -1.21 -3.57
C ILE A 87 -13.99 -1.58 -4.70
N ARG A 88 -14.98 -0.72 -5.00
CA ARG A 88 -15.87 -0.97 -6.14
C ARG A 88 -15.13 -1.01 -7.48
N GLN A 89 -14.13 -0.14 -7.67
CA GLN A 89 -13.31 -0.16 -8.88
C GLN A 89 -12.39 -1.39 -8.91
N ALA A 90 -11.76 -1.74 -7.79
CA ALA A 90 -10.91 -2.92 -7.68
C ALA A 90 -11.68 -4.21 -8.06
N LYS A 91 -12.86 -4.41 -7.48
CA LYS A 91 -13.74 -5.56 -7.83
C LYS A 91 -14.15 -5.60 -9.30
N LYS A 92 -14.29 -4.44 -9.94
CA LYS A 92 -14.61 -4.35 -11.36
C LYS A 92 -13.41 -4.65 -12.25
N ASN A 93 -12.23 -4.14 -11.87
CA ASN A 93 -11.01 -4.28 -12.67
C ASN A 93 -10.39 -5.68 -12.53
N HIS A 94 -10.47 -6.28 -11.33
CA HIS A 94 -9.80 -7.52 -10.96
C HIS A 94 -10.76 -8.44 -10.20
N PRO A 95 -11.79 -9.00 -10.88
CA PRO A 95 -12.83 -9.82 -10.24
C PRO A 95 -12.30 -11.15 -9.66
N GLU A 96 -11.09 -11.54 -10.01
CA GLU A 96 -10.40 -12.73 -9.51
C GLU A 96 -9.75 -12.53 -8.14
N ILE A 97 -9.72 -11.30 -7.60
CA ILE A 97 -9.13 -10.96 -6.30
C ILE A 97 -10.23 -10.61 -5.31
N ASN A 98 -10.10 -11.06 -4.07
CA ASN A 98 -11.02 -10.71 -3.00
C ASN A 98 -10.68 -9.33 -2.42
N PHE A 99 -11.62 -8.39 -2.48
CA PHE A 99 -11.44 -7.03 -1.95
C PHE A 99 -12.45 -6.71 -0.86
N HIS A 100 -11.97 -6.10 0.24
CA HIS A 100 -12.75 -5.77 1.42
C HIS A 100 -12.67 -4.28 1.73
N HIS A 101 -13.80 -3.69 2.14
CA HIS A 101 -13.87 -2.30 2.58
C HIS A 101 -13.54 -2.23 4.06
N ILE A 102 -12.24 -2.16 4.38
CA ILE A 102 -11.71 -2.21 5.74
C ILE A 102 -10.71 -1.07 5.92
N ASP A 103 -10.72 -0.41 7.08
CA ASP A 103 -9.67 0.53 7.47
C ASP A 103 -8.46 -0.25 7.99
N ALA A 104 -7.29 0.01 7.40
CA ALA A 104 -6.07 -0.69 7.76
C ALA A 104 -5.55 -0.40 9.19
N GLU A 105 -6.13 0.57 9.89
CA GLU A 105 -5.87 0.78 11.32
C GLU A 105 -6.58 -0.25 12.21
N ASP A 106 -7.56 -0.95 11.68
CA ASP A 106 -8.29 -2.02 12.36
C ASP A 106 -8.47 -3.22 11.42
N LEU A 107 -7.54 -4.14 11.45
CA LEU A 107 -7.58 -5.40 10.72
C LEU A 107 -8.14 -6.55 11.60
N SER A 108 -8.98 -6.24 12.60
CA SER A 108 -9.53 -7.24 13.54
C SER A 108 -10.33 -8.37 12.88
N GLU A 109 -10.84 -8.15 11.67
CA GLU A 109 -11.47 -9.20 10.86
C GLU A 109 -10.49 -10.32 10.46
N PHE A 110 -9.17 -10.03 10.44
CA PHE A 110 -8.13 -11.01 10.15
C PHE A 110 -7.45 -11.48 11.45
N LYS A 111 -7.29 -12.79 11.56
CA LYS A 111 -6.57 -13.41 12.68
C LYS A 111 -5.08 -13.07 12.63
N ASP A 112 -4.41 -13.16 13.77
CA ASP A 112 -2.96 -13.06 13.84
C ASP A 112 -2.32 -14.09 12.91
N ARG A 113 -1.26 -13.67 12.20
CA ARG A 113 -0.48 -14.56 11.33
C ARG A 113 -1.33 -15.27 10.26
N SER A 114 -2.30 -14.57 9.65
CA SER A 114 -3.17 -15.13 8.60
C SER A 114 -2.46 -15.20 7.25
N PHE A 115 -1.61 -14.20 6.93
CA PHE A 115 -0.99 -14.07 5.61
C PHE A 115 0.52 -14.29 5.66
N ASP A 116 1.06 -14.98 4.67
CA ASP A 116 2.51 -15.18 4.57
C ASP A 116 3.25 -13.88 4.28
N VAL A 117 2.63 -13.01 3.45
CA VAL A 117 3.12 -11.68 3.07
C VAL A 117 2.00 -10.67 3.22
N VAL A 118 2.29 -9.56 3.90
CA VAL A 118 1.40 -8.37 3.93
C VAL A 118 2.11 -7.25 3.21
N THR A 119 1.44 -6.60 2.25
CA THR A 119 2.05 -5.59 1.39
C THR A 119 1.25 -4.30 1.37
N ALA A 120 1.89 -3.20 1.00
CA ALA A 120 1.24 -1.93 0.67
C ALA A 120 2.06 -1.20 -0.39
N SER A 121 1.38 -0.55 -1.35
CA SER A 121 2.04 0.20 -2.41
C SER A 121 1.59 1.66 -2.42
N PHE A 122 2.55 2.59 -2.24
CA PHE A 122 2.32 4.04 -2.21
C PHE A 122 1.27 4.50 -1.18
N VAL A 123 1.29 3.90 0.02
CA VAL A 123 0.37 4.21 1.12
C VAL A 123 1.08 4.95 2.24
N LEU A 124 2.20 4.42 2.72
CA LEU A 124 2.77 4.81 4.02
C LEU A 124 3.42 6.19 4.02
N HIS A 125 3.89 6.66 2.86
CA HIS A 125 4.49 7.99 2.72
C HIS A 125 3.50 9.13 3.02
N GLY A 126 2.22 8.93 2.73
CA GLY A 126 1.14 9.90 3.01
C GLY A 126 0.68 9.92 4.46
N VAL A 127 1.08 8.94 5.27
CA VAL A 127 0.58 8.74 6.63
C VAL A 127 1.53 9.34 7.67
N LYS A 128 1.00 10.08 8.66
CA LYS A 128 1.77 10.63 9.77
C LYS A 128 2.40 9.52 10.62
N LYS A 129 3.57 9.80 11.21
CA LYS A 129 4.40 8.82 11.93
C LYS A 129 3.62 7.97 12.94
N ASN A 130 2.84 8.57 13.82
CA ASN A 130 2.11 7.83 14.85
C ASN A 130 1.09 6.84 14.24
N LYS A 131 0.32 7.31 13.26
CA LYS A 131 -0.63 6.46 12.54
C LYS A 131 0.09 5.37 11.75
N ARG A 132 1.21 5.72 11.09
CA ARG A 132 2.05 4.77 10.36
C ARG A 132 2.56 3.64 11.24
N GLN A 133 2.94 3.93 12.50
CA GLN A 133 3.33 2.92 13.47
C GLN A 133 2.19 1.95 13.81
N ASN A 134 0.96 2.46 13.98
CA ASN A 134 -0.21 1.62 14.22
C ASN A 134 -0.47 0.69 13.02
N LEU A 135 -0.46 1.24 11.81
CA LEU A 135 -0.59 0.44 10.57
C LEU A 135 0.48 -0.65 10.48
N LEU A 136 1.74 -0.31 10.73
CA LEU A 136 2.84 -1.28 10.69
C LEU A 136 2.69 -2.37 11.75
N ASN A 137 2.17 -2.05 12.94
CA ASN A 137 1.89 -3.05 13.98
C ASN A 137 0.76 -3.99 13.56
N GLU A 138 -0.32 -3.48 12.95
CA GLU A 138 -1.39 -4.33 12.43
C GLU A 138 -0.90 -5.20 11.26
N MET A 139 -0.15 -4.63 10.32
CA MET A 139 0.49 -5.40 9.24
C MET A 139 1.39 -6.51 9.80
N LYS A 140 2.20 -6.20 10.83
CA LYS A 140 3.02 -7.18 11.52
C LYS A 140 2.17 -8.24 12.21
N ARG A 141 1.08 -7.87 12.88
CA ARG A 141 0.19 -8.78 13.58
C ARG A 141 -0.37 -9.84 12.63
N VAL A 142 -0.96 -9.41 11.52
CA VAL A 142 -1.61 -10.31 10.56
C VAL A 142 -0.63 -11.06 9.66
N SER A 143 0.64 -10.60 9.54
CA SER A 143 1.67 -11.32 8.79
C SER A 143 2.23 -12.52 9.56
N LYS A 144 2.51 -13.62 8.85
CA LYS A 144 3.29 -14.76 9.36
C LYS A 144 4.77 -14.42 9.39
N ARG A 145 5.29 -13.80 8.32
CA ARG A 145 6.73 -13.58 8.18
C ARG A 145 7.11 -12.25 7.57
N TYR A 146 6.55 -11.85 6.43
CA TYR A 146 7.04 -10.69 5.68
C TYR A 146 6.03 -9.55 5.63
N VAL A 147 6.53 -8.32 5.80
CA VAL A 147 5.83 -7.09 5.44
C VAL A 147 6.64 -6.39 4.34
N VAL A 148 5.99 -6.15 3.19
CA VAL A 148 6.62 -5.58 2.01
C VAL A 148 5.95 -4.26 1.67
N LEU A 149 6.74 -3.20 1.57
CA LEU A 149 6.24 -1.86 1.26
C LEU A 149 6.90 -1.35 -0.01
N HIS A 150 6.09 -1.12 -1.04
CA HIS A 150 6.53 -0.49 -2.27
C HIS A 150 6.27 1.00 -2.16
N ASP A 151 7.33 1.82 -2.08
CA ASP A 151 7.17 3.25 -1.85
C ASP A 151 8.38 4.05 -2.37
N PHE A 152 8.37 5.35 -2.23
CA PHE A 152 9.42 6.24 -2.71
C PHE A 152 10.74 6.07 -1.96
N ILE A 153 11.85 5.94 -2.71
CA ILE A 153 13.22 5.90 -2.17
C ILE A 153 14.16 6.96 -2.78
N GLY A 154 13.83 7.45 -3.96
CA GLY A 154 14.68 8.32 -4.77
C GLY A 154 14.19 9.76 -4.88
N LYS A 155 14.56 10.43 -5.99
CA LYS A 155 14.04 11.75 -6.32
C LYS A 155 12.57 11.67 -6.70
N THR A 156 11.76 12.53 -6.10
CA THR A 156 10.33 12.59 -6.35
C THR A 156 10.02 13.41 -7.58
N PRO A 157 9.19 12.92 -8.51
CA PRO A 157 8.67 13.72 -9.61
C PRO A 157 7.93 14.97 -9.10
N PHE A 158 7.97 16.05 -9.88
CA PHE A 158 7.37 17.33 -9.48
C PHE A 158 5.84 17.22 -9.27
N SER A 159 5.16 16.43 -10.10
CA SER A 159 3.72 16.15 -9.96
C SER A 159 3.36 15.52 -8.61
N ILE A 160 4.18 14.59 -8.14
CA ILE A 160 4.00 13.95 -6.83
C ILE A 160 4.22 14.96 -5.70
N LYS A 161 5.21 15.88 -5.83
CA LYS A 161 5.42 16.92 -4.82
C LYS A 161 4.20 17.84 -4.65
N ILE A 162 3.47 18.11 -5.74
CA ILE A 162 2.22 18.89 -5.67
C ILE A 162 1.15 18.10 -4.92
N LEU A 163 0.97 16.82 -5.24
CA LEU A 163 0.01 15.96 -4.56
C LEU A 163 0.32 15.86 -3.05
N GLU A 164 1.57 15.61 -2.71
CA GLU A 164 2.07 15.58 -1.34
C GLU A 164 1.80 16.88 -0.55
N PHE A 165 1.97 18.01 -1.22
CA PHE A 165 1.65 19.32 -0.63
C PHE A 165 0.15 19.47 -0.35
N LEU A 166 -0.72 19.03 -1.29
CA LEU A 166 -2.17 19.06 -1.13
C LEU A 166 -2.66 18.12 -0.03
N GLU A 167 -2.06 16.95 0.10
CA GLU A 167 -2.36 15.96 1.13
C GLU A 167 -1.77 16.34 2.50
N ARG A 168 -0.83 17.28 2.56
CA ARG A 168 -0.08 17.65 3.79
C ARG A 168 0.61 16.45 4.43
N SER A 169 1.20 15.59 3.58
CA SER A 169 1.84 14.35 3.99
C SER A 169 3.15 14.54 4.75
N ASP A 170 3.62 13.49 5.44
CA ASP A 170 4.91 13.45 6.16
C ASP A 170 6.07 12.96 5.27
N TYR A 171 5.95 13.13 3.98
CA TYR A 171 6.80 12.56 2.94
C TYR A 171 8.32 12.79 3.12
N LYS A 172 8.72 14.00 3.56
CA LYS A 172 10.16 14.31 3.74
C LYS A 172 10.79 13.46 4.84
N ASN A 173 10.10 13.32 5.98
CA ASN A 173 10.54 12.51 7.10
C ASN A 173 10.47 11.03 6.77
N PHE A 174 9.41 10.60 6.08
CA PHE A 174 9.27 9.23 5.58
C PHE A 174 10.52 8.80 4.82
N LYS A 175 10.91 9.48 3.75
CA LYS A 175 12.07 9.08 2.92
C LYS A 175 13.37 8.99 3.70
N LYS A 176 13.55 9.82 4.73
CA LYS A 176 14.78 9.89 5.50
C LYS A 176 14.86 8.81 6.58
N TYR A 177 13.76 8.53 7.26
CA TYR A 177 13.77 7.76 8.50
C TYR A 177 13.00 6.43 8.43
N PHE A 178 12.27 6.16 7.35
CA PHE A 178 11.33 5.04 7.31
C PHE A 178 12.01 3.67 7.47
N CYS A 179 13.19 3.49 6.90
CA CYS A 179 13.91 2.22 7.08
C CYS A 179 14.31 1.99 8.55
N ASP A 180 14.62 3.07 9.29
CA ASP A 180 14.94 2.97 10.71
C ASP A 180 13.65 2.77 11.55
N GLU A 181 12.52 3.36 11.15
CA GLU A 181 11.21 3.08 11.77
C GLU A 181 10.86 1.59 11.66
N LEU A 182 11.13 0.97 10.51
CA LEU A 182 10.89 -0.47 10.31
C LEU A 182 11.76 -1.33 11.24
N LYS A 183 13.04 -0.99 11.42
CA LYS A 183 13.96 -1.73 12.29
C LYS A 183 13.59 -1.68 13.77
N VAL A 184 12.79 -0.70 14.18
CA VAL A 184 12.26 -0.63 15.56
C VAL A 184 11.13 -1.64 15.77
N ILE A 185 10.34 -1.90 14.72
CA ILE A 185 9.14 -2.74 14.80
C ILE A 185 9.44 -4.20 14.44
N PHE A 186 10.29 -4.42 13.44
CA PHE A 186 10.61 -5.73 12.86
C PHE A 186 11.99 -6.21 13.25
N SER A 187 12.22 -7.54 13.20
CA SER A 187 13.52 -8.16 13.49
C SER A 187 14.60 -7.77 12.49
N SER A 188 14.20 -7.58 11.23
CA SER A 188 15.07 -7.07 10.18
C SER A 188 14.29 -6.22 9.19
N ALA A 189 14.99 -5.29 8.52
CA ALA A 189 14.44 -4.53 7.42
C ALA A 189 15.55 -4.17 6.42
N LYS A 190 15.29 -4.36 5.14
CA LYS A 190 16.16 -3.94 4.04
C LYS A 190 15.39 -3.13 3.01
N LYS A 191 16.12 -2.34 2.25
CA LYS A 191 15.58 -1.53 1.17
C LYS A 191 16.30 -1.86 -0.13
N ILE A 192 15.56 -2.18 -1.17
CA ILE A 192 16.08 -2.42 -2.51
C ILE A 192 15.46 -1.45 -3.52
N PRO A 193 16.22 -0.99 -4.51
CA PRO A 193 15.67 -0.14 -5.56
C PRO A 193 14.70 -0.94 -6.45
N ALA A 194 13.66 -0.26 -6.91
CA ALA A 194 12.74 -0.74 -7.92
C ALA A 194 12.70 0.27 -9.08
N ARG A 195 11.57 0.42 -9.76
CA ARG A 195 11.47 1.30 -10.92
C ARG A 195 11.40 2.79 -10.53
N SER A 196 12.10 3.66 -11.27
CA SER A 196 11.85 5.12 -11.36
C SER A 196 11.68 5.86 -10.02
N GLY A 197 12.64 5.69 -9.09
CA GLY A 197 12.65 6.41 -7.82
C GLY A 197 11.77 5.79 -6.73
N SER A 198 11.13 4.65 -7.01
CA SER A 198 10.52 3.78 -6.01
C SER A 198 11.46 2.66 -5.55
N GLY A 199 11.10 1.99 -4.49
CA GLY A 199 11.81 0.82 -3.98
C GLY A 199 10.92 -0.04 -3.11
N LEU A 200 11.44 -1.19 -2.78
CA LEU A 200 10.82 -2.13 -1.87
C LEU A 200 11.52 -2.06 -0.53
N TYR A 201 10.75 -1.84 0.53
CA TYR A 201 11.19 -2.06 1.90
C TYR A 201 10.66 -3.43 2.31
N ILE A 202 11.57 -4.34 2.61
CA ILE A 202 11.23 -5.70 3.00
C ILE A 202 11.59 -5.86 4.46
N ALA A 203 10.57 -6.06 5.28
CA ALA A 203 10.71 -6.27 6.72
C ALA A 203 10.31 -7.69 7.09
N GLU A 204 11.06 -8.30 8.01
CA GLU A 204 10.83 -9.64 8.53
C GLU A 204 10.44 -9.58 9.99
N LYS A 205 9.42 -10.37 10.36
CA LYS A 205 8.83 -10.41 11.72
C LYS A 205 9.77 -11.04 12.73
#